data_8a5573388d5cf1709a3ba886a27c5bf9
#
_entry.id   8a5573388d5cf1709a3ba886a27c5bf9
#
_cell.length_a   1.000
_cell.length_b   1.000
_cell.length_c   1.000
_cell.angle_alpha   90.00
_cell.angle_beta   90.00
_cell.angle_gamma   90.00
#
_symmetry.space_group_name_H-M   'P 1'
#
loop_
_entity.id
_entity.type
_entity.pdbx_description
1 polymer ?
#
loop_
_entity_poly.entity_id
_entity_poly.type
_entity_poly.pdbx_seq_one_letter_code
_entity_poly.pdbx_strand_id
1 'polypeptide(L)'
;NETIQILQYHKNIDQQNLIFTNEEVDNYISLSKNNFNLGDAELLEIGFDILNDYKKRYKTLLAHQSQHINELNEIDLFSSERIHRNRKDQERFNALSMIKNYYESLAKSELISIMIKEEEFEKSVNKLKKRLNRRLKNLEQLTDDDLFSWIMNSKTSLYDPHSNYMSPR
;
A
#
# COMPACT_ATOMS: atom_id res chain seq x y z
N ASN A 1 16.57 18.32 3.29
CA ASN A 1 15.94 17.94 4.54
C ASN A 1 15.43 16.50 4.42
N GLU A 2 16.27 15.57 4.85
CA GLU A 2 16.16 14.11 4.67
C GLU A 2 14.85 13.56 5.29
N THR A 3 14.50 14.05 6.49
CA THR A 3 13.26 13.64 7.18
C THR A 3 12.02 13.94 6.36
N ILE A 4 11.97 15.10 5.71
CA ILE A 4 10.84 15.49 4.84
C ILE A 4 10.80 14.58 3.62
N GLN A 5 11.94 14.23 3.04
CA GLN A 5 12.02 13.34 1.88
C GLN A 5 11.52 11.93 2.20
N ILE A 6 11.92 11.37 3.36
CA ILE A 6 11.45 10.06 3.82
C ILE A 6 9.93 10.08 4.08
N LEU A 7 9.41 11.11 4.72
CA LEU A 7 7.97 11.28 4.89
C LEU A 7 7.23 11.37 3.55
N GLN A 8 7.84 12.02 2.55
CA GLN A 8 7.26 12.11 1.21
C GLN A 8 7.25 10.74 0.50
N TYR A 9 8.28 9.91 0.66
CA TYR A 9 8.27 8.54 0.15
C TYR A 9 7.06 7.78 0.69
N HIS A 10 6.87 7.74 2.01
CA HIS A 10 5.73 7.05 2.61
C HIS A 10 4.38 7.62 2.13
N LYS A 11 4.28 8.95 2.03
CA LYS A 11 3.05 9.61 1.59
C LYS A 11 2.68 9.27 0.13
N ASN A 12 3.68 9.14 -0.75
CA ASN A 12 3.44 8.87 -2.16
C ASN A 12 3.17 7.39 -2.45
N ILE A 13 3.85 6.47 -1.76
CA ILE A 13 3.68 5.02 -1.99
C ILE A 13 2.54 4.41 -1.17
N ASP A 14 2.30 4.89 0.04
CA ASP A 14 1.24 4.43 0.95
C ASP A 14 0.24 5.55 1.22
N GLN A 15 -0.40 6.04 0.17
CA GLN A 15 -1.33 7.17 0.22
C GLN A 15 -2.53 6.96 1.14
N GLN A 16 -2.93 5.72 1.39
CA GLN A 16 -4.08 5.39 2.23
C GLN A 16 -3.69 5.01 3.66
N ASN A 17 -2.40 5.07 4.01
CA ASN A 17 -1.89 4.68 5.32
C ASN A 17 -2.24 3.23 5.70
N LEU A 18 -2.12 2.29 4.73
CA LEU A 18 -2.56 0.91 4.85
C LEU A 18 -1.46 -0.15 4.71
N ILE A 19 -0.22 0.26 4.49
CA ILE A 19 0.90 -0.67 4.30
C ILE A 19 1.82 -0.67 5.51
N PHE A 20 2.20 0.52 5.98
CA PHE A 20 3.12 0.69 7.11
C PHE A 20 2.37 1.10 8.37
N THR A 21 2.83 0.62 9.53
CA THR A 21 2.41 1.10 10.85
C THR A 21 3.08 2.43 11.21
N ASN A 22 2.59 3.11 12.24
CA ASN A 22 3.24 4.31 12.77
C ASN A 22 4.69 4.02 13.18
N GLU A 23 4.93 2.93 13.91
CA GLU A 23 6.26 2.55 14.40
C GLU A 23 7.26 2.33 13.26
N GLU A 24 6.82 1.67 12.17
CA GLU A 24 7.69 1.45 11.00
C GLU A 24 8.09 2.76 10.33
N VAL A 25 7.15 3.70 10.18
CA VAL A 25 7.46 5.03 9.62
C VAL A 25 8.38 5.82 10.54
N ASP A 26 8.14 5.79 11.85
CA ASP A 26 8.99 6.47 12.84
C ASP A 26 10.41 5.90 12.86
N ASN A 27 10.58 4.58 12.65
CA ASN A 27 11.89 3.94 12.53
C ASN A 27 12.66 4.45 11.31
N TYR A 28 12.04 4.54 10.13
CA TYR A 28 12.68 5.11 8.94
C TYR A 28 13.05 6.59 9.13
N ILE A 29 12.18 7.38 9.78
CA ILE A 29 12.47 8.78 10.10
C ILE A 29 13.65 8.89 11.09
N SER A 30 13.73 7.98 12.06
CA SER A 30 14.81 7.96 13.04
C SER A 30 16.16 7.64 12.43
N LEU A 31 16.22 6.81 11.38
CA LEU A 31 17.44 6.55 10.61
C LEU A 31 18.01 7.84 10.02
N SER A 32 17.16 8.74 9.50
CA SER A 32 17.61 10.02 8.96
C SER A 32 18.08 11.01 10.04
N LYS A 33 17.52 10.93 11.25
CA LYS A 33 17.91 11.83 12.37
C LYS A 33 19.25 11.43 13.00
N ASN A 34 19.58 10.15 13.00
CA ASN A 34 20.81 9.64 13.61
C ASN A 34 22.03 9.80 12.72
N ASN A 35 21.83 9.97 11.42
CA ASN A 35 22.87 10.17 10.42
C ASN A 35 22.82 11.63 9.93
N PHE A 36 23.50 12.53 10.63
CA PHE A 36 23.65 13.92 10.21
C PHE A 36 24.42 13.96 8.88
N ASN A 37 23.82 14.50 7.82
CA ASN A 37 24.34 14.64 6.44
C ASN A 37 24.33 13.34 5.62
N LEU A 38 23.19 12.69 5.48
CA LEU A 38 23.00 11.68 4.43
C LEU A 38 23.21 12.32 3.05
N GLY A 39 24.05 11.72 2.23
CA GLY A 39 24.20 12.09 0.83
C GLY A 39 22.99 11.63 -0.01
N ASP A 40 22.93 12.08 -1.26
CA ASP A 40 21.88 11.65 -2.20
C ASP A 40 21.89 10.13 -2.42
N ALA A 41 23.05 9.48 -2.33
CA ALA A 41 23.19 8.03 -2.49
C ALA A 41 22.52 7.26 -1.34
N GLU A 42 22.77 7.66 -0.09
CA GLU A 42 22.16 7.02 1.08
C GLU A 42 20.65 7.25 1.13
N LEU A 43 20.16 8.42 0.75
CA LEU A 43 18.74 8.70 0.65
C LEU A 43 18.05 7.85 -0.43
N LEU A 44 18.73 7.59 -1.53
CA LEU A 44 18.27 6.71 -2.58
C LEU A 44 18.18 5.26 -2.08
N GLU A 45 19.20 4.79 -1.37
CA GLU A 45 19.22 3.45 -0.77
C GLU A 45 18.06 3.27 0.22
N ILE A 46 17.83 4.22 1.14
CA ILE A 46 16.68 4.22 2.04
C ILE A 46 15.36 4.20 1.25
N GLY A 47 15.27 4.94 0.15
CA GLY A 47 14.11 4.93 -0.74
C GLY A 47 13.84 3.55 -1.34
N PHE A 48 14.87 2.85 -1.81
CA PHE A 48 14.74 1.46 -2.29
C PHE A 48 14.34 0.49 -1.19
N ASP A 49 14.89 0.62 0.02
CA ASP A 49 14.51 -0.22 1.17
C ASP A 49 13.02 -0.05 1.51
N ILE A 50 12.55 1.19 1.61
CA ILE A 50 11.14 1.49 1.85
C ILE A 50 10.24 0.86 0.77
N LEU A 51 10.63 0.95 -0.52
CA LEU A 51 9.84 0.40 -1.62
C LEU A 51 9.87 -1.13 -1.66
N ASN A 52 10.99 -1.76 -1.33
CA ASN A 52 11.09 -3.20 -1.22
C ASN A 52 10.24 -3.73 -0.05
N ASP A 53 10.26 -3.05 1.10
CA ASP A 53 9.39 -3.36 2.23
C ASP A 53 7.91 -3.16 1.88
N TYR A 54 7.57 -2.12 1.13
CA TYR A 54 6.24 -1.92 0.57
C TYR A 54 5.81 -3.10 -0.30
N LYS A 55 6.63 -3.51 -1.29
CA LYS A 55 6.33 -4.65 -2.18
C LYS A 55 6.09 -5.93 -1.37
N LYS A 56 6.98 -6.24 -0.45
CA LYS A 56 6.91 -7.43 0.41
C LYS A 56 5.66 -7.42 1.28
N ARG A 57 5.38 -6.30 1.93
CA ARG A 57 4.23 -6.12 2.80
C ARG A 57 2.92 -6.21 2.00
N TYR A 58 2.82 -5.49 0.89
CA TYR A 58 1.60 -5.49 0.08
C TYR A 58 1.32 -6.87 -0.51
N LYS A 59 2.33 -7.61 -0.94
CA LYS A 59 2.21 -9.02 -1.35
C LYS A 59 1.60 -9.88 -0.23
N THR A 60 2.09 -9.74 1.00
CA THR A 60 1.58 -10.46 2.17
C THR A 60 0.12 -10.10 2.46
N LEU A 61 -0.25 -8.83 2.37
CA LEU A 61 -1.62 -8.38 2.60
C LEU A 61 -2.59 -8.88 1.52
N LEU A 62 -2.19 -8.91 0.25
CA LEU A 62 -2.99 -9.50 -0.83
C LEU A 62 -3.19 -11.00 -0.66
N ALA A 63 -2.15 -11.73 -0.22
CA ALA A 63 -2.25 -13.15 0.10
C ALA A 63 -3.22 -13.39 1.27
N HIS A 64 -3.15 -12.57 2.32
CA HIS A 64 -4.06 -12.60 3.46
C HIS A 64 -5.52 -12.36 3.04
N GLN A 65 -5.77 -11.36 2.18
CA GLN A 65 -7.11 -11.12 1.60
C GLN A 65 -7.61 -12.34 0.83
N SER A 66 -6.76 -12.94 -0.01
CA SER A 66 -7.13 -14.10 -0.82
C SER A 66 -7.47 -15.30 0.06
N GLN A 67 -6.70 -15.54 1.13
CA GLN A 67 -6.98 -16.58 2.10
C GLN A 67 -8.33 -16.32 2.79
N HIS A 68 -8.55 -15.12 3.33
CA HIS A 68 -9.79 -14.76 4.00
C HIS A 68 -11.02 -14.98 3.10
N ILE A 69 -10.96 -14.61 1.82
CA ILE A 69 -12.06 -14.84 0.87
C ILE A 69 -12.31 -16.33 0.64
N ASN A 70 -11.27 -17.18 0.66
CA ASN A 70 -11.43 -18.63 0.51
C ASN A 70 -12.14 -19.27 1.71
N GLU A 71 -12.03 -18.67 2.88
CA GLU A 71 -12.64 -19.16 4.12
C GLU A 71 -14.09 -18.68 4.28
N LEU A 72 -14.54 -17.70 3.47
CA LEU A 72 -15.92 -17.24 3.47
C LEU A 72 -16.83 -18.22 2.74
N ASN A 73 -17.83 -18.76 3.45
CA ASN A 73 -18.87 -19.60 2.87
C ASN A 73 -20.11 -18.78 2.47
N GLU A 74 -20.33 -17.69 3.19
CA GLU A 74 -21.44 -16.76 2.98
C GLU A 74 -21.03 -15.35 3.43
N ILE A 75 -21.80 -14.36 3.06
CA ILE A 75 -21.63 -12.99 3.50
C ILE A 75 -22.96 -12.38 3.92
N ASP A 76 -22.97 -11.75 5.09
CA ASP A 76 -24.12 -10.98 5.55
C ASP A 76 -24.16 -9.62 4.82
N LEU A 77 -25.11 -9.51 3.89
CA LEU A 77 -25.33 -8.28 3.12
C LEU A 77 -26.00 -7.17 3.96
N PHE A 78 -26.57 -7.51 5.10
CA PHE A 78 -27.27 -6.59 5.99
C PHE A 78 -26.42 -6.19 7.21
N SER A 79 -25.17 -6.57 7.24
CA SER A 79 -24.23 -6.16 8.29
C SER A 79 -24.16 -4.65 8.41
N SER A 80 -24.18 -4.16 9.65
CA SER A 80 -23.97 -2.73 9.96
C SER A 80 -22.51 -2.30 9.93
N GLU A 81 -21.57 -3.20 9.61
CA GLU A 81 -20.15 -2.90 9.50
C GLU A 81 -19.90 -1.79 8.49
N ARG A 82 -19.10 -0.82 8.88
CA ARG A 82 -18.71 0.31 8.03
C ARG A 82 -17.20 0.34 7.85
N ILE A 83 -16.77 0.62 6.62
CA ILE A 83 -15.35 0.77 6.29
C ILE A 83 -15.10 2.16 5.70
N HIS A 84 -14.09 2.84 6.22
CA HIS A 84 -13.58 4.08 5.66
C HIS A 84 -12.65 3.76 4.48
N ARG A 85 -13.17 3.85 3.25
CA ARG A 85 -12.38 3.54 2.04
C ARG A 85 -11.30 4.58 1.75
N ASN A 86 -11.53 5.85 2.09
CA ASN A 86 -10.53 6.91 1.94
C ASN A 86 -9.88 7.16 3.29
N ARG A 87 -8.60 6.77 3.41
CA ARG A 87 -7.82 6.92 4.63
C ARG A 87 -6.65 7.89 4.50
N LYS A 88 -6.61 8.72 3.45
CA LYS A 88 -5.52 9.68 3.24
C LYS A 88 -5.27 10.59 4.45
N ASP A 89 -6.35 11.01 5.11
CA ASP A 89 -6.33 11.92 6.24
C ASP A 89 -6.51 11.19 7.60
N GLN A 90 -6.50 9.86 7.57
CA GLN A 90 -6.59 9.04 8.78
C GLN A 90 -5.19 8.69 9.29
N GLU A 91 -5.08 8.55 10.60
CA GLU A 91 -3.85 8.05 11.22
C GLU A 91 -3.52 6.62 10.73
N ARG A 92 -2.23 6.31 10.68
CA ARG A 92 -1.77 4.95 10.42
C ARG A 92 -2.17 4.04 11.57
N PHE A 93 -2.35 2.77 11.27
CA PHE A 93 -2.54 1.77 12.31
C PHE A 93 -1.27 1.55 13.12
N ASN A 94 -1.43 1.27 14.42
CA ASN A 94 -0.31 1.01 15.32
C ASN A 94 0.20 -0.44 15.27
N ALA A 95 -0.56 -1.36 14.68
CA ALA A 95 -0.19 -2.77 14.60
C ALA A 95 -0.56 -3.39 13.26
N LEU A 96 0.26 -4.34 12.79
CA LEU A 96 0.02 -5.08 11.56
C LEU A 96 -1.29 -5.88 11.60
N SER A 97 -1.70 -6.37 12.76
CA SER A 97 -2.99 -7.06 12.93
C SER A 97 -4.17 -6.17 12.57
N MET A 98 -4.11 -4.89 12.95
CA MET A 98 -5.16 -3.92 12.59
C MET A 98 -5.20 -3.67 11.08
N ILE A 99 -4.05 -3.60 10.43
CA ILE A 99 -3.97 -3.50 8.96
C ILE A 99 -4.60 -4.74 8.31
N LYS A 100 -4.24 -5.94 8.77
CA LYS A 100 -4.81 -7.20 8.27
C LYS A 100 -6.33 -7.26 8.41
N ASN A 101 -6.86 -6.92 9.59
CA ASN A 101 -8.31 -6.87 9.83
C ASN A 101 -9.01 -5.87 8.90
N TYR A 102 -8.36 -4.72 8.64
CA TYR A 102 -8.88 -3.76 7.69
C TYR A 102 -8.92 -4.32 6.26
N TYR A 103 -7.88 -5.07 5.83
CA TYR A 103 -7.86 -5.74 4.52
C TYR A 103 -8.94 -6.83 4.41
N GLU A 104 -9.29 -7.52 5.48
CA GLU A 104 -10.44 -8.45 5.51
C GLU A 104 -11.75 -7.71 5.29
N SER A 105 -11.98 -6.62 6.03
CA SER A 105 -13.18 -5.79 5.87
C SER A 105 -13.24 -5.16 4.46
N LEU A 106 -12.09 -4.78 3.89
CA LEU A 106 -12.01 -4.28 2.52
C LEU A 106 -12.39 -5.38 1.50
N ALA A 107 -11.92 -6.61 1.70
CA ALA A 107 -12.26 -7.76 0.86
C ALA A 107 -13.76 -8.06 0.90
N LYS A 108 -14.37 -8.08 2.09
CA LYS A 108 -15.83 -8.21 2.25
C LYS A 108 -16.58 -7.11 1.51
N SER A 109 -16.17 -5.86 1.69
CA SER A 109 -16.80 -4.70 1.03
C SER A 109 -16.69 -4.76 -0.51
N GLU A 110 -15.55 -5.20 -1.05
CA GLU A 110 -15.38 -5.42 -2.49
C GLU A 110 -16.26 -6.57 -2.99
N LEU A 111 -16.35 -7.67 -2.22
CA LEU A 111 -17.19 -8.82 -2.56
C LEU A 111 -18.67 -8.44 -2.60
N ILE A 112 -19.18 -7.73 -1.59
CA ILE A 112 -20.54 -7.19 -1.56
C ILE A 112 -20.82 -6.33 -2.80
N SER A 113 -19.88 -5.45 -3.16
CA SER A 113 -20.02 -4.58 -4.32
C SER A 113 -20.09 -5.35 -5.65
N ILE A 114 -19.51 -6.54 -5.72
CA ILE A 114 -19.60 -7.42 -6.88
C ILE A 114 -20.91 -8.18 -6.85
N MET A 115 -21.31 -8.72 -5.69
CA MET A 115 -22.55 -9.50 -5.51
C MET A 115 -23.82 -8.72 -5.88
N ILE A 116 -23.86 -7.43 -5.57
CA ILE A 116 -24.98 -6.56 -5.99
C ILE A 116 -25.22 -6.59 -7.50
N LYS A 117 -24.19 -6.88 -8.29
CA LYS A 117 -24.26 -6.92 -9.77
C LYS A 117 -24.38 -8.32 -10.34
N GLU A 118 -23.76 -9.30 -9.70
CA GLU A 118 -23.63 -10.68 -10.23
C GLU A 118 -24.69 -11.65 -9.64
N GLU A 119 -25.33 -11.26 -8.53
CA GLU A 119 -26.37 -12.02 -7.81
C GLU A 119 -25.97 -13.43 -7.34
N GLU A 120 -24.76 -13.90 -7.67
CA GLU A 120 -24.26 -15.23 -7.35
C GLU A 120 -22.95 -15.15 -6.57
N PHE A 121 -22.92 -15.78 -5.39
CA PHE A 121 -21.77 -15.72 -4.47
C PHE A 121 -20.49 -16.28 -5.09
N GLU A 122 -20.51 -17.50 -5.64
CA GLU A 122 -19.31 -18.14 -6.20
C GLU A 122 -18.72 -17.36 -7.38
N LYS A 123 -19.56 -16.84 -8.26
CA LYS A 123 -19.09 -15.98 -9.38
C LYS A 123 -18.45 -14.71 -8.86
N SER A 124 -19.02 -14.10 -7.82
CA SER A 124 -18.49 -12.89 -7.19
C SER A 124 -17.14 -13.14 -6.52
N VAL A 125 -17.00 -14.25 -5.79
CA VAL A 125 -15.72 -14.69 -5.21
C VAL A 125 -14.66 -14.91 -6.28
N ASN A 126 -14.98 -15.63 -7.37
CA ASN A 126 -14.05 -15.86 -8.46
C ASN A 126 -13.63 -14.55 -9.16
N LYS A 127 -14.54 -13.60 -9.31
CA LYS A 127 -14.26 -12.28 -9.88
C LYS A 127 -13.34 -11.46 -8.98
N LEU A 128 -13.55 -11.50 -7.66
CA LEU A 128 -12.68 -10.85 -6.70
C LEU A 128 -11.28 -11.47 -6.68
N LYS A 129 -11.17 -12.80 -6.67
CA LYS A 129 -9.88 -13.52 -6.77
C LYS A 129 -9.09 -13.11 -8.03
N LYS A 130 -9.75 -13.00 -9.18
CA LYS A 130 -9.10 -12.52 -10.41
C LYS A 130 -8.56 -11.09 -10.26
N ARG A 131 -9.29 -10.20 -9.54
CA ARG A 131 -8.82 -8.83 -9.26
C ARG A 131 -7.60 -8.82 -8.35
N LEU A 132 -7.61 -9.62 -7.28
CA LEU A 132 -6.47 -9.73 -6.36
C LEU A 132 -5.23 -10.31 -7.05
N ASN A 133 -5.41 -11.36 -7.86
CA ASN A 133 -4.32 -11.93 -8.66
C ASN A 133 -3.73 -10.93 -9.65
N ARG A 134 -4.56 -10.07 -10.26
CA ARG A 134 -4.07 -9.00 -11.13
C ARG A 134 -3.26 -7.96 -10.36
N ARG A 135 -3.73 -7.55 -9.15
CA ARG A 135 -2.96 -6.65 -8.28
C ARG A 135 -1.61 -7.25 -7.92
N LEU A 136 -1.59 -8.53 -7.54
CA LEU A 136 -0.36 -9.26 -7.23
C LEU A 136 0.59 -9.30 -8.43
N LYS A 137 0.09 -9.67 -9.60
CA LYS A 137 0.90 -9.71 -10.83
C LYS A 137 1.48 -8.34 -11.18
N ASN A 138 0.69 -7.27 -11.08
CA ASN A 138 1.18 -5.91 -11.31
C ASN A 138 2.28 -5.53 -10.33
N LEU A 139 2.14 -5.91 -9.05
CA LEU A 139 3.17 -5.68 -8.03
C LEU A 139 4.48 -6.44 -8.33
N GLU A 140 4.37 -7.68 -8.80
CA GLU A 140 5.52 -8.53 -9.16
C GLU A 140 6.25 -8.04 -10.42
N GLN A 141 5.54 -7.37 -11.31
CA GLN A 141 6.11 -6.80 -12.54
C GLN A 141 6.85 -5.47 -12.33
N LEU A 142 6.78 -4.86 -11.14
CA LEU A 142 7.54 -3.65 -10.85
C LEU A 142 9.04 -3.92 -10.91
N THR A 143 9.70 -3.18 -11.80
CA THR A 143 11.15 -3.22 -12.00
C THR A 143 11.88 -2.22 -11.09
N ASP A 144 13.21 -2.33 -10.98
CA ASP A 144 14.02 -1.36 -10.25
C ASP A 144 13.93 0.04 -10.89
N ASP A 145 13.76 0.13 -12.21
CA ASP A 145 13.56 1.41 -12.90
C ASP A 145 12.23 2.07 -12.50
N ASP A 146 11.16 1.27 -12.31
CA ASP A 146 9.89 1.77 -11.80
C ASP A 146 10.06 2.30 -10.36
N LEU A 147 10.76 1.54 -9.51
CA LEU A 147 11.04 1.96 -8.14
C LEU A 147 11.88 3.23 -8.10
N PHE A 148 12.92 3.31 -8.91
CA PHE A 148 13.74 4.52 -9.06
C PHE A 148 12.88 5.72 -9.49
N SER A 149 12.00 5.53 -10.46
CA SER A 149 11.08 6.58 -10.92
C SER A 149 10.16 7.07 -9.80
N TRP A 150 9.69 6.19 -8.94
CA TRP A 150 8.85 6.56 -7.79
C TRP A 150 9.64 7.38 -6.76
N ILE A 151 10.89 7.00 -6.47
CA ILE A 151 11.77 7.75 -5.57
C ILE A 151 12.04 9.15 -6.15
N MET A 152 12.39 9.24 -7.44
CA MET A 152 12.66 10.51 -8.10
C MET A 152 11.42 11.40 -8.15
N ASN A 153 10.22 10.85 -8.40
CA ASN A 153 8.98 11.59 -8.35
C ASN A 153 8.66 12.10 -6.93
N SER A 154 8.97 11.32 -5.90
CA SER A 154 8.82 11.76 -4.51
C SER A 154 9.79 12.90 -4.17
N LYS A 155 11.01 12.86 -4.71
CA LYS A 155 12.01 13.94 -4.54
C LYS A 155 11.59 15.20 -5.30
N THR A 156 11.22 15.09 -6.57
CA THR A 156 10.83 16.25 -7.38
C THR A 156 9.59 16.96 -6.85
N SER A 157 8.61 16.21 -6.34
CA SER A 157 7.38 16.77 -5.76
C SER A 157 7.61 17.64 -4.50
N LEU A 158 8.79 17.56 -3.87
CA LEU A 158 9.18 18.46 -2.77
C LEU A 158 9.53 19.87 -3.24
N TYR A 159 9.99 20.00 -4.49
CA TYR A 159 10.40 21.26 -5.09
C TYR A 159 9.28 21.88 -5.91
N ASP A 160 8.58 21.06 -6.70
CA ASP A 160 7.45 21.47 -7.51
C ASP A 160 6.43 20.29 -7.60
N PRO A 161 5.20 20.45 -7.05
CA PRO A 161 4.16 19.42 -7.09
C PRO A 161 3.72 19.00 -8.50
N HIS A 162 4.03 19.82 -9.52
CA HIS A 162 3.69 19.55 -10.92
C HIS A 162 4.84 18.93 -11.72
N SER A 163 6.03 18.83 -11.14
CA SER A 163 7.19 18.19 -11.77
C SER A 163 7.15 16.68 -11.60
N ASN A 164 7.35 15.97 -12.71
CA ASN A 164 7.48 14.50 -12.73
C ASN A 164 8.81 14.10 -13.36
N TYR A 165 9.46 13.10 -12.76
CA TYR A 165 10.59 12.44 -13.37
C TYR A 165 10.10 11.52 -14.50
N MET A 166 10.68 11.67 -15.68
CA MET A 166 10.44 10.77 -16.81
C MET A 166 11.63 9.84 -16.96
N SER A 167 11.39 8.53 -16.83
CA SER A 167 12.42 7.51 -17.10
C SER A 167 12.88 7.58 -18.54
N PRO A 168 14.19 7.46 -18.82
CA PRO A 168 14.68 7.26 -20.19
C PRO A 168 14.02 6.01 -20.78
N ARG A 169 13.55 6.10 -22.02
CA ARG A 169 12.98 4.98 -22.78
C ARG A 169 14.09 4.14 -23.37
#